data_d9ad2917f32a327606f32a3106614ae4
#
_entry.id   d9ad2917f32a327606f32a3106614ae4
#
_cell.length_a   1.000
_cell.length_b   1.000
_cell.length_c   1.000
_cell.angle_alpha   90.00
_cell.angle_beta   90.00
_cell.angle_gamma   90.00
#
_symmetry.space_group_name_H-M   'P 1'
#
loop_
_entity.id
_entity.type
_entity.pdbx_description
1 polymer ?
#
loop_
_entity_poly.entity_id
_entity_poly.type
_entity_poly.pdbx_seq_one_letter_code
_entity_poly.pdbx_strand_id
1 'polypeptide(L)'
;MEWNLKIATRGSRLALVQYDIISSLLAAQGIKCSPVEIRSHGESDTRTPLYKMDEQGVFVKRLNEKVVEGEVDAAVHSAKDIPNDIGPELEISYYSKRADPRDYFVSNTQIRNFSGTVGSSSIRRRMFLGLFNRDLKFIDIRGNIDTRIRKWGSGEVGSLVIAKAALDRLNIAPPGETLSEDVCPPDPNQGFIAVVTKKGSDLGRILKKIQDKDAMWEASMERDIMVRLELGCNLAASIRAISSQKLVKFAYANEDRRYDLAFKERVEESDIGKMRDILGT
;
A
#
# COMPACT_ATOMS: atom_id res chain seq x y z
N MET A 1 10.52 -31.69 12.32
CA MET A 1 9.26 -31.04 12.79
C MET A 1 8.58 -30.43 11.58
N GLU A 2 7.37 -30.87 11.25
CA GLU A 2 6.57 -30.17 10.25
C GLU A 2 6.02 -28.88 10.87
N TRP A 3 6.48 -27.76 10.39
CA TRP A 3 5.97 -26.46 10.81
C TRP A 3 4.61 -26.27 10.14
N ASN A 4 3.56 -26.12 10.92
CA ASN A 4 2.25 -25.73 10.44
C ASN A 4 1.90 -24.38 11.06
N LEU A 5 2.29 -23.30 10.34
CA LEU A 5 2.17 -21.93 10.83
C LEU A 5 0.77 -21.38 10.55
N LYS A 6 0.28 -20.57 11.47
CA LYS A 6 -0.95 -19.80 11.33
C LYS A 6 -0.61 -18.38 10.89
N ILE A 7 -1.19 -17.93 9.79
CA ILE A 7 -0.93 -16.60 9.26
C ILE A 7 -2.23 -15.80 9.20
N ALA A 8 -2.27 -14.69 9.92
CA ALA A 8 -3.41 -13.79 9.88
C ALA A 8 -3.52 -13.08 8.53
N THR A 9 -4.71 -13.03 7.98
CA THR A 9 -5.05 -12.30 6.77
C THR A 9 -6.48 -11.76 6.86
N ARG A 10 -6.82 -10.80 6.00
CA ARG A 10 -8.22 -10.36 5.82
C ARG A 10 -8.96 -11.34 4.92
N GLY A 11 -10.29 -11.41 5.05
CA GLY A 11 -11.14 -12.26 4.19
C GLY A 11 -11.39 -11.70 2.77
N SER A 12 -10.78 -10.57 2.36
CA SER A 12 -10.97 -10.07 1.00
C SER A 12 -10.18 -10.90 -0.01
N ARG A 13 -10.71 -11.04 -1.24
CA ARG A 13 -10.06 -11.78 -2.32
C ARG A 13 -8.60 -11.37 -2.54
N LEU A 14 -8.30 -10.05 -2.53
CA LEU A 14 -6.93 -9.57 -2.66
C LEU A 14 -6.04 -10.02 -1.48
N ALA A 15 -6.55 -9.98 -0.26
CA ALA A 15 -5.76 -10.38 0.91
C ALA A 15 -5.48 -11.89 0.91
N LEU A 16 -6.42 -12.71 0.46
CA LEU A 16 -6.22 -14.15 0.30
C LEU A 16 -5.17 -14.44 -0.78
N VAL A 17 -5.21 -13.76 -1.93
CA VAL A 17 -4.17 -13.89 -2.95
C VAL A 17 -2.79 -13.46 -2.42
N GLN A 18 -2.73 -12.42 -1.59
CA GLN A 18 -1.47 -12.01 -0.95
C GLN A 18 -0.96 -13.08 0.05
N TYR A 19 -1.88 -13.69 0.81
CA TYR A 19 -1.55 -14.82 1.66
C TYR A 19 -1.01 -16.00 0.84
N ASP A 20 -1.68 -16.37 -0.28
CA ASP A 20 -1.26 -17.50 -1.13
C ASP A 20 0.14 -17.30 -1.70
N ILE A 21 0.50 -16.08 -2.08
CA ILE A 21 1.86 -15.72 -2.52
C ILE A 21 2.90 -16.00 -1.41
N ILE A 22 2.61 -15.58 -0.18
CA ILE A 22 3.51 -15.79 0.96
C ILE A 22 3.53 -17.26 1.39
N SER A 23 2.38 -17.93 1.41
CA SER A 23 2.27 -19.36 1.71
C SER A 23 3.07 -20.21 0.72
N SER A 24 3.01 -19.90 -0.57
CA SER A 24 3.80 -20.56 -1.62
C SER A 24 5.30 -20.34 -1.43
N LEU A 25 5.71 -19.12 -1.06
CA LEU A 25 7.11 -18.81 -0.74
C LEU A 25 7.62 -19.66 0.44
N LEU A 26 6.82 -19.77 1.50
CA LEU A 26 7.17 -20.56 2.70
C LEU A 26 7.15 -22.07 2.42
N ALA A 27 6.20 -22.53 1.59
CA ALA A 27 6.15 -23.93 1.16
C ALA A 27 7.43 -24.34 0.41
N ALA A 28 8.02 -23.46 -0.39
CA ALA A 28 9.32 -23.68 -1.05
C ALA A 28 10.49 -23.85 -0.04
N GLN A 29 10.29 -23.43 1.23
CA GLN A 29 11.22 -23.64 2.34
C GLN A 29 10.82 -24.84 3.23
N GLY A 30 9.87 -25.66 2.80
CA GLY A 30 9.36 -26.80 3.55
C GLY A 30 8.44 -26.43 4.73
N ILE A 31 7.91 -25.22 4.74
CA ILE A 31 7.04 -24.69 5.81
C ILE A 31 5.59 -24.69 5.33
N LYS A 32 4.72 -25.41 5.99
CA LYS A 32 3.27 -25.40 5.75
C LYS A 32 2.62 -24.24 6.50
N CYS A 33 1.64 -23.59 5.86
CA CYS A 33 0.89 -22.50 6.46
C CYS A 33 -0.62 -22.72 6.31
N SER A 34 -1.37 -22.19 7.27
CA SER A 34 -2.83 -22.10 7.20
C SER A 34 -3.27 -20.65 7.43
N PRO A 35 -4.26 -20.14 6.66
CA PRO A 35 -4.77 -18.79 6.85
C PRO A 35 -5.68 -18.74 8.07
N VAL A 36 -5.58 -17.64 8.84
CA VAL A 36 -6.53 -17.26 9.88
C VAL A 36 -7.19 -15.96 9.43
N GLU A 37 -8.42 -16.06 8.94
CA GLU A 37 -9.16 -14.89 8.48
C GLU A 37 -9.67 -14.07 9.66
N ILE A 38 -9.19 -12.83 9.76
CA ILE A 38 -9.64 -11.86 10.76
C ILE A 38 -10.67 -10.94 10.12
N ARG A 39 -11.91 -11.03 10.59
CA ARG A 39 -13.01 -10.16 10.18
C ARG A 39 -13.04 -8.91 11.06
N SER A 40 -13.31 -7.75 10.46
CA SER A 40 -13.56 -6.54 11.24
C SER A 40 -15.05 -6.27 11.40
N HIS A 41 -15.42 -5.66 12.52
CA HIS A 41 -16.78 -5.12 12.70
C HIS A 41 -17.05 -3.91 11.76
N GLY A 42 -16.01 -3.29 11.18
CA GLY A 42 -16.14 -2.17 10.23
C GLY A 42 -16.66 -2.56 8.84
N GLU A 43 -16.68 -3.86 8.47
CA GLU A 43 -17.39 -4.30 7.25
C GLU A 43 -18.92 -4.10 7.37
N SER A 44 -19.44 -3.89 8.57
CA SER A 44 -20.85 -3.63 8.85
C SER A 44 -21.21 -2.15 9.02
N ASP A 45 -20.26 -1.25 9.29
CA ASP A 45 -20.52 0.20 9.42
C ASP A 45 -20.23 0.94 8.11
N THR A 46 -21.28 1.10 7.30
CA THR A 46 -21.24 1.85 6.05
C THR A 46 -21.53 3.35 6.22
N ARG A 47 -21.77 3.84 7.44
CA ARG A 47 -22.28 5.19 7.69
C ARG A 47 -21.23 6.21 8.12
N THR A 48 -20.17 5.80 8.82
CA THR A 48 -19.15 6.72 9.33
C THR A 48 -18.15 7.12 8.24
N PRO A 49 -17.86 8.41 7.99
CA PRO A 49 -16.88 8.85 6.97
C PRO A 49 -15.48 8.28 7.21
N LEU A 50 -14.80 7.76 6.17
CA LEU A 50 -13.47 7.11 6.23
C LEU A 50 -12.38 8.01 6.84
N TYR A 51 -12.45 9.33 6.63
CA TYR A 51 -11.46 10.26 7.20
C TYR A 51 -11.61 10.44 8.73
N LYS A 52 -12.74 9.98 9.30
CA LYS A 52 -12.98 9.91 10.75
C LYS A 52 -12.67 8.54 11.34
N MET A 53 -12.49 7.53 10.49
CA MET A 53 -12.11 6.18 10.87
C MET A 53 -10.77 5.90 10.20
N ASP A 54 -9.73 5.72 10.98
CA ASP A 54 -8.46 5.15 10.50
C ASP A 54 -8.65 3.65 10.24
N GLU A 55 -9.60 3.33 9.32
CA GLU A 55 -9.99 1.93 9.04
C GLU A 55 -8.80 1.10 8.56
N GLN A 56 -7.88 1.68 7.80
CA GLN A 56 -6.71 0.94 7.31
C GLN A 56 -5.78 0.58 8.46
N GLY A 57 -5.47 1.53 9.34
CA GLY A 57 -4.70 1.30 10.55
C GLY A 57 -5.37 0.33 11.51
N VAL A 58 -6.70 0.40 11.67
CA VAL A 58 -7.47 -0.51 12.54
C VAL A 58 -7.40 -1.96 12.06
N PHE A 59 -7.46 -2.22 10.74
CA PHE A 59 -7.32 -3.59 10.21
C PHE A 59 -5.92 -4.15 10.44
N VAL A 60 -4.88 -3.36 10.12
CA VAL A 60 -3.48 -3.77 10.35
C VAL A 60 -3.27 -4.05 11.84
N LYS A 61 -3.74 -3.14 12.69
CA LYS A 61 -3.62 -3.27 14.15
C LYS A 61 -4.22 -4.58 14.66
N ARG A 62 -5.45 -4.93 14.24
CA ARG A 62 -6.11 -6.18 14.67
C ARG A 62 -5.36 -7.45 14.26
N LEU A 63 -4.85 -7.51 13.02
CA LEU A 63 -4.04 -8.66 12.60
C LEU A 63 -2.76 -8.74 13.43
N ASN A 64 -2.11 -7.59 13.67
CA ASN A 64 -0.90 -7.49 14.46
C ASN A 64 -1.12 -7.85 15.93
N GLU A 65 -2.25 -7.47 16.53
CA GLU A 65 -2.65 -7.87 17.88
C GLU A 65 -2.67 -9.41 18.02
N LYS A 66 -3.19 -10.14 17.01
CA LYS A 66 -3.19 -11.61 17.02
C LYS A 66 -1.77 -12.20 16.97
N VAL A 67 -0.83 -11.51 16.35
CA VAL A 67 0.59 -11.89 16.41
C VAL A 67 1.17 -11.65 17.80
N VAL A 68 0.88 -10.51 18.42
CA VAL A 68 1.34 -10.19 19.80
C VAL A 68 0.76 -11.18 20.82
N GLU A 69 -0.52 -11.52 20.71
CA GLU A 69 -1.20 -12.49 21.56
C GLU A 69 -0.69 -13.93 21.36
N GLY A 70 0.02 -14.21 20.26
CA GLY A 70 0.51 -15.55 19.93
C GLY A 70 -0.55 -16.50 19.40
N GLU A 71 -1.71 -15.98 18.97
CA GLU A 71 -2.77 -16.78 18.34
C GLU A 71 -2.39 -17.16 16.89
N VAL A 72 -1.53 -16.36 16.26
CA VAL A 72 -0.95 -16.56 14.93
C VAL A 72 0.55 -16.27 14.94
N ASP A 73 1.28 -16.87 14.00
CA ASP A 73 2.72 -16.73 13.88
C ASP A 73 3.16 -15.48 13.11
N ALA A 74 2.29 -15.01 12.21
CA ALA A 74 2.53 -13.84 11.38
C ALA A 74 1.23 -13.20 10.90
N ALA A 75 1.35 -11.98 10.37
CA ALA A 75 0.29 -11.28 9.64
C ALA A 75 0.78 -10.83 8.26
N VAL A 76 -0.06 -11.01 7.23
CA VAL A 76 0.21 -10.58 5.85
C VAL A 76 -0.58 -9.32 5.52
N HIS A 77 0.13 -8.32 4.97
CA HIS A 77 -0.42 -7.01 4.64
C HIS A 77 0.02 -6.52 3.26
N SER A 78 -0.77 -5.65 2.65
CA SER A 78 -0.24 -4.70 1.67
C SER A 78 0.68 -3.74 2.42
N ALA A 79 1.94 -3.65 2.03
CA ALA A 79 2.95 -2.92 2.81
C ALA A 79 2.61 -1.43 3.02
N LYS A 80 1.98 -0.79 2.03
CA LYS A 80 1.54 0.61 2.09
C LYS A 80 0.47 0.89 3.16
N ASP A 81 -0.24 -0.15 3.61
CA ASP A 81 -1.32 -0.02 4.59
C ASP A 81 -0.80 -0.13 6.04
N ILE A 82 0.49 -0.50 6.22
CA ILE A 82 1.12 -0.64 7.53
C ILE A 82 1.46 0.74 8.09
N PRO A 83 0.95 1.12 9.28
CA PRO A 83 1.25 2.41 9.91
C PRO A 83 2.74 2.54 10.27
N ASN A 84 3.18 3.78 10.51
CA ASN A 84 4.56 4.08 10.89
C ASN A 84 4.97 3.31 12.16
N ASP A 85 4.10 3.25 13.15
CA ASP A 85 4.31 2.49 14.38
C ASP A 85 3.45 1.20 14.35
N ILE A 86 4.09 0.06 14.51
CA ILE A 86 3.47 -1.26 14.62
C ILE A 86 3.60 -1.86 16.02
N GLY A 87 4.20 -1.13 16.97
CA GLY A 87 4.50 -1.55 18.32
C GLY A 87 5.89 -2.21 18.48
N PRO A 88 6.46 -2.14 19.69
CA PRO A 88 7.85 -2.55 19.95
C PRO A 88 8.08 -4.07 19.88
N GLU A 89 7.02 -4.87 20.03
CA GLU A 89 7.07 -6.34 20.02
C GLU A 89 7.08 -6.94 18.61
N LEU A 90 6.81 -6.13 17.60
CA LEU A 90 6.65 -6.56 16.22
C LEU A 90 7.76 -6.04 15.33
N GLU A 91 7.97 -6.72 14.22
CA GLU A 91 8.84 -6.29 13.15
C GLU A 91 8.27 -6.71 11.78
N ILE A 92 8.56 -5.94 10.75
CA ILE A 92 8.32 -6.37 9.37
C ILE A 92 9.50 -7.25 8.98
N SER A 93 9.27 -8.55 8.89
CA SER A 93 10.31 -9.54 8.65
C SER A 93 10.55 -9.85 7.18
N TYR A 94 9.62 -9.45 6.30
CA TYR A 94 9.72 -9.73 4.88
C TYR A 94 8.93 -8.73 4.05
N TYR A 95 9.51 -8.38 2.91
CA TYR A 95 8.83 -7.71 1.80
C TYR A 95 8.92 -8.58 0.54
N SER A 96 7.81 -8.79 -0.16
CA SER A 96 7.83 -9.47 -1.46
C SER A 96 8.65 -8.68 -2.49
N LYS A 97 9.00 -9.30 -3.62
CA LYS A 97 9.39 -8.51 -4.79
C LYS A 97 8.28 -7.51 -5.12
N ARG A 98 8.68 -6.32 -5.57
CA ARG A 98 7.75 -5.25 -5.90
C ARG A 98 6.97 -5.60 -7.16
N ALA A 99 5.66 -5.62 -7.08
CA ALA A 99 4.78 -5.59 -8.24
C ALA A 99 4.70 -4.15 -8.80
N ASP A 100 4.06 -3.95 -9.95
CA ASP A 100 3.94 -2.61 -10.54
C ASP A 100 3.41 -1.59 -9.52
N PRO A 101 4.21 -0.59 -9.11
CA PRO A 101 3.83 0.37 -8.07
C PRO A 101 2.83 1.41 -8.56
N ARG A 102 2.62 1.52 -9.87
CA ARG A 102 1.80 2.57 -10.47
C ARG A 102 0.33 2.42 -10.13
N ASP A 103 -0.40 3.49 -10.35
CA ASP A 103 -1.86 3.48 -10.31
C ASP A 103 -2.44 3.20 -11.69
N TYR A 104 -3.66 2.67 -11.72
CA TYR A 104 -4.43 2.38 -12.93
C TYR A 104 -5.71 3.18 -12.91
N PHE A 105 -5.96 3.90 -13.98
CA PHE A 105 -7.19 4.66 -14.20
C PHE A 105 -8.19 3.78 -14.95
N VAL A 106 -9.24 3.36 -14.28
CA VAL A 106 -10.31 2.54 -14.85
C VAL A 106 -11.33 3.46 -15.51
N SER A 107 -11.42 3.42 -16.83
CA SER A 107 -12.31 4.24 -17.63
C SER A 107 -12.32 3.75 -19.07
N ASN A 108 -13.37 4.08 -19.81
CA ASN A 108 -13.40 3.91 -21.28
C ASN A 108 -12.70 5.06 -22.03
N THR A 109 -12.24 6.09 -21.33
CA THR A 109 -11.56 7.27 -21.87
C THR A 109 -10.27 7.50 -21.13
N GLN A 110 -9.21 7.92 -21.83
CA GLN A 110 -7.94 8.28 -21.21
C GLN A 110 -8.11 9.45 -20.23
N ILE A 111 -7.35 9.44 -19.12
CA ILE A 111 -7.46 10.44 -18.05
C ILE A 111 -7.28 11.87 -18.55
N ARG A 112 -6.44 12.07 -19.57
CA ARG A 112 -6.20 13.38 -20.17
C ARG A 112 -7.47 13.99 -20.78
N ASN A 113 -8.34 13.16 -21.32
CA ASN A 113 -9.57 13.55 -22.02
C ASN A 113 -10.83 13.30 -21.20
N PHE A 114 -10.66 12.80 -19.97
CA PHE A 114 -11.78 12.45 -19.11
C PHE A 114 -12.29 13.69 -18.37
N SER A 115 -13.61 13.89 -18.40
CA SER A 115 -14.33 14.87 -17.59
C SER A 115 -15.44 14.16 -16.84
N GLY A 116 -15.46 14.26 -15.51
CA GLY A 116 -16.49 13.60 -14.70
C GLY A 116 -16.01 13.11 -13.34
N THR A 117 -16.78 12.19 -12.74
CA THR A 117 -16.54 11.70 -11.39
C THR A 117 -15.50 10.60 -11.35
N VAL A 118 -14.53 10.75 -10.43
CA VAL A 118 -13.46 9.80 -10.15
C VAL A 118 -13.62 9.25 -8.74
N GLY A 119 -13.87 7.96 -8.62
CA GLY A 119 -13.95 7.27 -7.33
C GLY A 119 -12.55 7.07 -6.73
N SER A 120 -12.20 7.86 -5.73
CA SER A 120 -10.97 7.72 -4.96
C SER A 120 -11.10 8.42 -3.61
N SER A 121 -10.73 7.72 -2.52
CA SER A 121 -10.62 8.30 -1.17
C SER A 121 -9.18 8.69 -0.81
N SER A 122 -8.21 8.45 -1.70
CA SER A 122 -6.80 8.79 -1.49
C SER A 122 -6.55 10.27 -1.76
N ILE A 123 -6.11 11.01 -0.74
CA ILE A 123 -5.74 12.43 -0.87
C ILE A 123 -4.61 12.59 -1.88
N ARG A 124 -3.60 11.72 -1.86
CA ARG A 124 -2.51 11.72 -2.83
C ARG A 124 -3.04 11.69 -4.26
N ARG A 125 -3.88 10.70 -4.60
CA ARG A 125 -4.45 10.57 -5.95
C ARG A 125 -5.25 11.80 -6.35
N ARG A 126 -6.06 12.33 -5.43
CA ARG A 126 -6.88 13.54 -5.68
C ARG A 126 -6.02 14.74 -6.02
N MET A 127 -4.97 15.00 -5.24
CA MET A 127 -4.10 16.15 -5.46
C MET A 127 -3.33 16.03 -6.78
N PHE A 128 -2.59 14.94 -6.99
CA PHE A 128 -1.80 14.78 -8.21
C PHE A 128 -2.65 14.75 -9.47
N LEU A 129 -3.75 14.03 -9.49
CA LEU A 129 -4.61 13.93 -10.65
C LEU A 129 -5.42 15.20 -10.89
N GLY A 130 -5.83 15.91 -9.84
CA GLY A 130 -6.50 17.20 -9.94
C GLY A 130 -5.60 18.30 -10.51
N LEU A 131 -4.27 18.23 -10.24
CA LEU A 131 -3.29 19.11 -10.90
C LEU A 131 -3.10 18.74 -12.36
N PHE A 132 -3.13 17.46 -12.70
CA PHE A 132 -2.97 16.97 -14.07
C PHE A 132 -4.19 17.27 -14.97
N ASN A 133 -5.39 17.09 -14.43
CA ASN A 133 -6.63 17.35 -15.14
C ASN A 133 -7.66 17.99 -14.20
N ARG A 134 -7.97 19.28 -14.42
CA ARG A 134 -8.87 20.09 -13.58
C ARG A 134 -10.36 19.76 -13.76
N ASP A 135 -10.72 18.97 -14.78
CA ASP A 135 -12.11 18.56 -15.04
C ASP A 135 -12.52 17.34 -14.20
N LEU A 136 -11.59 16.76 -13.42
CA LEU A 136 -11.84 15.62 -12.55
C LEU A 136 -12.58 16.05 -11.27
N LYS A 137 -13.69 15.37 -10.96
CA LYS A 137 -14.47 15.55 -9.73
C LYS A 137 -14.33 14.32 -8.84
N PHE A 138 -13.62 14.43 -7.75
CA PHE A 138 -13.36 13.28 -6.87
C PHE A 138 -14.50 13.03 -5.91
N ILE A 139 -14.91 11.77 -5.80
CA ILE A 139 -15.87 11.29 -4.83
C ILE A 139 -15.29 10.14 -4.02
N ASP A 140 -15.70 10.02 -2.76
CA ASP A 140 -15.30 8.92 -1.91
C ASP A 140 -15.91 7.61 -2.39
N ILE A 141 -15.08 6.58 -2.47
CA ILE A 141 -15.55 5.24 -2.80
C ILE A 141 -15.05 4.22 -1.78
N ARG A 142 -15.96 3.38 -1.30
CA ARG A 142 -15.71 2.33 -0.32
C ARG A 142 -15.87 0.94 -0.90
N GLY A 143 -15.34 -0.03 -0.17
CA GLY A 143 -15.40 -1.45 -0.49
C GLY A 143 -14.06 -1.97 -1.01
N ASN A 144 -13.97 -3.30 -1.13
CA ASN A 144 -12.85 -3.97 -1.78
C ASN A 144 -12.84 -3.69 -3.29
N ILE A 145 -11.83 -4.17 -3.99
CA ILE A 145 -11.65 -3.89 -5.43
C ILE A 145 -12.84 -4.38 -6.24
N ASP A 146 -13.32 -5.59 -5.98
CA ASP A 146 -14.46 -6.17 -6.71
C ASP A 146 -15.71 -5.29 -6.54
N THR A 147 -15.95 -4.78 -5.33
CA THR A 147 -17.05 -3.85 -5.06
C THR A 147 -16.89 -2.53 -5.81
N ARG A 148 -15.68 -1.97 -5.84
CA ARG A 148 -15.40 -0.70 -6.54
C ARG A 148 -15.57 -0.87 -8.06
N ILE A 149 -15.06 -1.96 -8.65
CA ILE A 149 -15.24 -2.27 -10.08
C ILE A 149 -16.73 -2.41 -10.42
N ARG A 150 -17.51 -3.07 -9.56
CA ARG A 150 -18.96 -3.21 -9.77
C ARG A 150 -19.66 -1.84 -9.72
N LYS A 151 -19.31 -0.95 -8.80
CA LYS A 151 -19.85 0.41 -8.70
C LYS A 151 -19.54 1.24 -9.94
N TRP A 152 -18.34 1.09 -10.51
CA TRP A 152 -18.02 1.70 -11.79
C TRP A 152 -18.85 1.10 -12.92
N GLY A 153 -18.94 -0.23 -13.00
CA GLY A 153 -19.73 -0.93 -14.03
C GLY A 153 -21.23 -0.62 -13.98
N SER A 154 -21.76 -0.29 -12.79
CA SER A 154 -23.15 0.17 -12.62
C SER A 154 -23.38 1.66 -12.88
N GLY A 155 -22.33 2.43 -13.18
CA GLY A 155 -22.42 3.87 -13.42
C GLY A 155 -22.54 4.73 -12.15
N GLU A 156 -22.34 4.17 -10.95
CA GLU A 156 -22.31 4.94 -9.69
C GLU A 156 -21.17 5.95 -9.67
N VAL A 157 -20.06 5.63 -10.34
CA VAL A 157 -18.92 6.53 -10.59
C VAL A 157 -18.49 6.47 -12.06
N GLY A 158 -18.02 7.60 -12.62
CA GLY A 158 -17.58 7.66 -14.02
C GLY A 158 -16.25 6.95 -14.26
N SER A 159 -15.38 6.90 -13.26
CA SER A 159 -14.06 6.25 -13.33
C SER A 159 -13.57 5.87 -11.94
N LEU A 160 -12.46 5.08 -11.88
CA LEU A 160 -11.78 4.70 -10.63
C LEU A 160 -10.28 4.87 -10.75
N VAL A 161 -9.61 5.03 -9.60
CA VAL A 161 -8.15 4.88 -9.52
C VAL A 161 -7.82 3.75 -8.57
N ILE A 162 -7.14 2.72 -9.07
CA ILE A 162 -6.81 1.50 -8.34
C ILE A 162 -5.30 1.24 -8.49
N ALA A 163 -4.64 0.70 -7.45
CA ALA A 163 -3.25 0.27 -7.56
C ALA A 163 -3.11 -0.85 -8.61
N LYS A 164 -2.22 -0.69 -9.59
CA LYS A 164 -1.99 -1.67 -10.67
C LYS A 164 -1.66 -3.05 -10.11
N ALA A 165 -0.77 -3.11 -9.10
CA ALA A 165 -0.41 -4.36 -8.41
C ALA A 165 -1.62 -5.15 -7.87
N ALA A 166 -2.69 -4.46 -7.50
CA ALA A 166 -3.88 -5.12 -6.98
C ALA A 166 -4.74 -5.73 -8.10
N LEU A 167 -4.84 -5.04 -9.24
CA LEU A 167 -5.50 -5.58 -10.44
C LEU A 167 -4.75 -6.82 -10.97
N ASP A 168 -3.42 -6.73 -11.04
CA ASP A 168 -2.57 -7.83 -11.52
C ASP A 168 -2.70 -9.07 -10.63
N ARG A 169 -2.65 -8.89 -9.30
CA ARG A 169 -2.81 -10.00 -8.34
C ARG A 169 -4.18 -10.65 -8.43
N LEU A 170 -5.21 -9.88 -8.70
CA LEU A 170 -6.57 -10.40 -8.87
C LEU A 170 -6.85 -10.96 -10.28
N ASN A 171 -5.91 -10.78 -11.20
CA ASN A 171 -6.10 -11.09 -12.62
C ASN A 171 -7.36 -10.42 -13.21
N ILE A 172 -7.51 -9.11 -12.91
CA ILE A 172 -8.60 -8.27 -13.40
C ILE A 172 -8.03 -7.22 -14.36
N ALA A 173 -8.60 -7.13 -15.56
CA ALA A 173 -8.17 -6.18 -16.60
C ALA A 173 -9.36 -5.33 -17.08
N PRO A 174 -9.85 -4.37 -16.30
CA PRO A 174 -10.90 -3.47 -16.74
C PRO A 174 -10.38 -2.54 -17.84
N PRO A 175 -11.24 -1.96 -18.68
CA PRO A 175 -10.85 -0.89 -19.58
C PRO A 175 -10.17 0.26 -18.82
N GLY A 176 -9.12 0.84 -19.42
CA GLY A 176 -8.39 1.94 -18.79
C GLY A 176 -6.92 1.99 -19.17
N GLU A 177 -6.14 2.71 -18.37
CA GLU A 177 -4.71 2.92 -18.62
C GLU A 177 -3.90 2.90 -17.32
N THR A 178 -2.66 2.45 -17.41
CA THR A 178 -1.68 2.58 -16.31
C THR A 178 -1.15 4.01 -16.31
N LEU A 179 -1.30 4.70 -15.20
CA LEU A 179 -0.80 6.08 -15.05
C LEU A 179 0.72 6.08 -14.90
N SER A 180 1.39 7.00 -15.58
CA SER A 180 2.83 7.21 -15.36
C SER A 180 3.08 7.78 -13.95
N GLU A 181 4.26 7.53 -13.39
CA GLU A 181 4.67 8.10 -12.08
C GLU A 181 4.76 9.64 -12.16
N ASP A 182 4.95 10.21 -13.36
CA ASP A 182 4.92 11.66 -13.56
C ASP A 182 3.52 12.25 -13.43
N VAL A 183 2.48 11.49 -13.75
CA VAL A 183 1.07 11.90 -13.60
C VAL A 183 0.59 11.64 -12.16
N CYS A 184 0.84 10.46 -11.65
CA CYS A 184 0.42 10.05 -10.31
C CYS A 184 1.51 9.21 -9.65
N PRO A 185 2.45 9.83 -8.91
CA PRO A 185 3.48 9.11 -8.17
C PRO A 185 2.84 8.15 -7.17
N PRO A 186 3.38 6.90 -7.01
CA PRO A 186 2.75 5.87 -6.17
C PRO A 186 2.78 6.20 -4.67
N ASP A 187 1.91 5.54 -3.89
CA ASP A 187 2.04 5.54 -2.44
C ASP A 187 3.38 4.93 -2.02
N PRO A 188 3.98 5.40 -0.95
CA PRO A 188 5.11 4.71 -0.35
C PRO A 188 4.75 3.24 -0.09
N ASN A 189 5.69 2.34 -0.39
CA ASN A 189 5.51 0.89 -0.28
C ASN A 189 4.39 0.27 -1.15
N GLN A 190 3.82 1.01 -2.10
CA GLN A 190 2.87 0.43 -3.05
C GLN A 190 3.55 -0.63 -3.93
N GLY A 191 2.88 -1.76 -4.11
CA GLY A 191 3.38 -2.91 -4.87
C GLY A 191 3.99 -4.01 -4.02
N PHE A 192 4.39 -3.76 -2.77
CA PHE A 192 4.90 -4.78 -1.86
C PHE A 192 3.80 -5.47 -1.05
N ILE A 193 4.03 -6.75 -0.76
CA ILE A 193 3.39 -7.49 0.32
C ILE A 193 4.39 -7.52 1.47
N ALA A 194 3.93 -7.30 2.70
CA ALA A 194 4.76 -7.39 3.88
C ALA A 194 4.26 -8.48 4.84
N VAL A 195 5.20 -9.11 5.53
CA VAL A 195 4.91 -10.08 6.60
C VAL A 195 5.41 -9.50 7.92
N VAL A 196 4.49 -9.32 8.84
CA VAL A 196 4.76 -8.89 10.22
C VAL A 196 4.83 -10.11 11.12
N THR A 197 5.87 -10.19 11.95
CA THR A 197 6.06 -11.26 12.93
C THR A 197 6.40 -10.68 14.29
N LYS A 198 6.38 -11.51 15.33
CA LYS A 198 7.02 -11.17 16.60
C LYS A 198 8.50 -10.92 16.38
N LYS A 199 9.02 -9.89 17.01
CA LYS A 199 10.45 -9.52 16.93
C LYS A 199 11.34 -10.67 17.42
N GLY A 200 12.32 -11.03 16.58
CA GLY A 200 13.26 -12.11 16.89
C GLY A 200 12.68 -13.53 16.82
N SER A 201 11.48 -13.72 16.28
CA SER A 201 10.88 -15.05 16.09
C SER A 201 11.66 -15.91 15.10
N ASP A 202 11.51 -17.25 15.20
CA ASP A 202 12.14 -18.18 14.25
C ASP A 202 11.67 -17.95 12.82
N LEU A 203 10.37 -17.75 12.65
CA LEU A 203 9.80 -17.41 11.34
C LEU A 203 10.39 -16.11 10.80
N GLY A 204 10.52 -15.08 11.64
CA GLY A 204 11.13 -13.81 11.25
C GLY A 204 12.58 -13.99 10.78
N ARG A 205 13.36 -14.84 11.46
CA ARG A 205 14.75 -15.19 11.05
C ARG A 205 14.80 -15.90 9.69
N ILE A 206 13.86 -16.83 9.44
CA ILE A 206 13.76 -17.54 8.16
C ILE A 206 13.40 -16.56 7.05
N LEU A 207 12.37 -15.73 7.24
CA LEU A 207 11.92 -14.74 6.27
C LEU A 207 13.03 -13.76 5.88
N LYS A 208 13.81 -13.28 6.86
CA LYS A 208 14.96 -12.40 6.60
C LYS A 208 16.07 -13.07 5.77
N LYS A 209 16.26 -14.39 5.90
CA LYS A 209 17.26 -15.12 5.09
C LYS A 209 16.89 -15.25 3.62
N ILE A 210 15.61 -15.34 3.31
CA ILE A 210 15.09 -15.49 1.94
C ILE A 210 14.68 -14.15 1.32
N GLN A 211 14.89 -13.04 2.05
CA GLN A 211 14.56 -11.71 1.63
C GLN A 211 15.35 -11.29 0.38
N ASP A 212 14.66 -10.82 -0.63
CA ASP A 212 15.29 -10.16 -1.79
C ASP A 212 15.91 -8.83 -1.33
N LYS A 213 17.19 -8.60 -1.64
CA LYS A 213 17.95 -7.44 -1.16
C LYS A 213 17.45 -6.12 -1.74
N ASP A 214 17.07 -6.13 -3.01
CA ASP A 214 16.55 -4.93 -3.68
C ASP A 214 15.19 -4.54 -3.14
N ALA A 215 14.28 -5.52 -3.00
CA ALA A 215 12.97 -5.30 -2.39
C ALA A 215 13.09 -4.78 -0.94
N MET A 216 14.02 -5.35 -0.16
CA MET A 216 14.26 -4.90 1.21
C MET A 216 14.78 -3.46 1.25
N TRP A 217 15.75 -3.12 0.39
CA TRP A 217 16.30 -1.77 0.32
C TRP A 217 15.22 -0.75 -0.07
N GLU A 218 14.47 -1.04 -1.16
CA GLU A 218 13.40 -0.15 -1.62
C GLU A 218 12.34 0.08 -0.55
N ALA A 219 11.81 -1.01 0.01
CA ALA A 219 10.71 -0.91 0.98
C ALA A 219 11.14 -0.26 2.30
N SER A 220 12.34 -0.61 2.81
CA SER A 220 12.87 -0.04 4.05
C SER A 220 13.22 1.42 3.90
N MET A 221 13.79 1.84 2.76
CA MET A 221 14.11 3.23 2.49
C MET A 221 12.86 4.10 2.46
N GLU A 222 11.82 3.66 1.73
CA GLU A 222 10.55 4.38 1.67
C GLU A 222 9.92 4.50 3.05
N ARG A 223 9.94 3.41 3.84
CA ARG A 223 9.39 3.40 5.19
C ARG A 223 10.18 4.27 6.16
N ASP A 224 11.52 4.23 6.12
CA ASP A 224 12.37 5.09 6.97
C ASP A 224 12.05 6.56 6.76
N ILE A 225 11.94 6.98 5.50
CA ILE A 225 11.58 8.36 5.16
C ILE A 225 10.17 8.71 5.65
N MET A 226 9.19 7.79 5.48
CA MET A 226 7.83 7.99 6.00
C MET A 226 7.83 8.24 7.50
N VAL A 227 8.58 7.43 8.26
CA VAL A 227 8.68 7.54 9.73
C VAL A 227 9.34 8.86 10.13
N ARG A 228 10.47 9.21 9.51
CA ARG A 228 11.21 10.45 9.80
C ARG A 228 10.43 11.72 9.45
N LEU A 229 9.58 11.66 8.44
CA LEU A 229 8.68 12.75 8.04
C LEU A 229 7.34 12.73 8.78
N GLU A 230 7.09 11.73 9.63
CA GLU A 230 5.81 11.51 10.30
C GLU A 230 4.61 11.49 9.33
N LEU A 231 4.83 10.98 8.10
CA LEU A 231 3.80 10.98 7.06
C LEU A 231 2.61 10.13 7.46
N GLY A 232 1.45 10.75 7.52
CA GLY A 232 0.16 10.09 7.68
C GLY A 232 -0.61 9.98 6.36
N CYS A 233 -1.73 9.25 6.38
CA CYS A 233 -2.61 9.06 5.22
C CYS A 233 -3.31 10.36 4.74
N ASN A 234 -3.17 11.45 5.48
CA ASN A 234 -3.77 12.76 5.22
C ASN A 234 -2.89 13.69 4.36
N LEU A 235 -1.69 13.25 3.96
CA LEU A 235 -0.79 14.03 3.12
C LEU A 235 -0.70 13.46 1.70
N ALA A 236 -0.64 14.35 0.72
CA ALA A 236 -0.48 13.98 -0.68
C ALA A 236 1.00 13.81 -1.03
N ALA A 237 1.69 12.94 -0.29
CA ALA A 237 3.11 12.65 -0.50
C ALA A 237 3.31 11.27 -1.17
N SER A 238 4.42 11.16 -1.90
CA SER A 238 4.92 9.94 -2.51
C SER A 238 6.41 9.82 -2.21
N ILE A 239 6.85 8.62 -1.89
CA ILE A 239 8.25 8.26 -1.77
C ILE A 239 8.47 7.02 -2.61
N ARG A 240 9.46 7.05 -3.49
CA ARG A 240 9.75 5.97 -4.43
C ARG A 240 11.26 5.68 -4.45
N ALA A 241 11.67 4.59 -3.84
CA ALA A 241 13.03 4.08 -3.92
C ALA A 241 13.17 3.11 -5.11
N ILE A 242 14.25 3.23 -5.88
CA ILE A 242 14.54 2.44 -7.08
C ILE A 242 15.97 1.89 -6.94
N SER A 243 16.10 0.64 -6.54
CA SER A 243 17.38 -0.01 -6.22
C SER A 243 18.33 -0.06 -7.42
N SER A 244 17.81 -0.41 -8.59
CA SER A 244 18.58 -0.48 -9.84
C SER A 244 19.22 0.84 -10.28
N GLN A 245 18.67 1.97 -9.83
CA GLN A 245 19.15 3.32 -10.11
C GLN A 245 19.81 3.99 -8.91
N LYS A 246 19.78 3.34 -7.74
CA LYS A 246 20.16 3.93 -6.44
C LYS A 246 19.53 5.32 -6.26
N LEU A 247 18.25 5.42 -6.55
CA LEU A 247 17.51 6.67 -6.61
C LEU A 247 16.33 6.63 -5.65
N VAL A 248 16.13 7.72 -4.94
CA VAL A 248 14.92 7.97 -4.15
C VAL A 248 14.26 9.22 -4.69
N LYS A 249 13.01 9.09 -5.09
CA LYS A 249 12.16 10.21 -5.51
C LYS A 249 11.20 10.54 -4.39
N PHE A 250 11.03 11.81 -4.12
CA PHE A 250 9.98 12.36 -3.27
C PHE A 250 9.10 13.29 -4.11
N ALA A 251 7.80 13.17 -3.97
CA ALA A 251 6.86 14.10 -4.57
C ALA A 251 5.78 14.47 -3.56
N TYR A 252 5.37 15.74 -3.59
CA TYR A 252 4.26 16.28 -2.79
C TYR A 252 3.39 17.16 -3.67
N ALA A 253 2.09 17.13 -3.44
CA ALA A 253 1.15 18.00 -4.13
C ALA A 253 0.17 18.64 -3.14
N ASN A 254 -0.12 19.90 -3.35
CA ASN A 254 -1.27 20.59 -2.76
C ASN A 254 -2.23 21.04 -3.87
N GLU A 255 -3.24 21.84 -3.55
CA GLU A 255 -4.25 22.27 -4.53
C GLU A 255 -3.68 23.10 -5.69
N ASP A 256 -2.57 23.79 -5.46
CA ASP A 256 -2.02 24.76 -6.41
C ASP A 256 -0.87 24.19 -7.24
N ARG A 257 0.00 23.37 -6.63
CA ARG A 257 1.27 22.96 -7.23
C ARG A 257 1.78 21.61 -6.73
N ARG A 258 2.70 21.09 -7.52
CA ARG A 258 3.48 19.88 -7.24
C ARG A 258 4.92 20.25 -6.96
N TYR A 259 5.55 19.48 -6.08
CA TYR A 259 6.97 19.52 -5.77
C TYR A 259 7.57 18.15 -6.03
N ASP A 260 8.76 18.11 -6.61
CA ASP A 260 9.51 16.89 -6.88
C ASP A 260 10.95 17.06 -6.44
N LEU A 261 11.47 16.07 -5.68
CA LEU A 261 12.87 15.96 -5.31
C LEU A 261 13.39 14.59 -5.69
N ALA A 262 14.68 14.48 -5.96
CA ALA A 262 15.36 13.22 -6.24
C ALA A 262 16.73 13.18 -5.56
N PHE A 263 17.03 12.06 -4.92
CA PHE A 263 18.25 11.85 -4.14
C PHE A 263 18.95 10.58 -4.61
N LYS A 264 20.28 10.63 -4.74
CA LYS A 264 21.08 9.48 -5.13
C LYS A 264 21.70 8.80 -3.91
N GLU A 265 21.70 7.47 -3.92
CA GLU A 265 22.34 6.56 -2.97
C GLU A 265 21.78 6.60 -1.55
N ARG A 266 21.74 7.76 -0.90
CA ARG A 266 21.25 7.95 0.48
C ARG A 266 20.36 9.18 0.58
N VAL A 267 19.52 9.18 1.58
CA VAL A 267 18.75 10.35 2.01
C VAL A 267 19.33 10.80 3.35
N GLU A 268 20.00 11.94 3.32
CA GLU A 268 20.65 12.53 4.49
C GLU A 268 19.64 13.32 5.33
N GLU A 269 20.01 13.74 6.55
CA GLU A 269 19.14 14.55 7.40
C GLU A 269 18.79 15.91 6.77
N SER A 270 19.74 16.50 6.05
CA SER A 270 19.52 17.73 5.29
C SER A 270 18.46 17.57 4.18
N ASP A 271 18.33 16.37 3.62
CA ASP A 271 17.33 16.07 2.58
C ASP A 271 15.95 15.88 3.21
N ILE A 272 15.88 15.26 4.38
CA ILE A 272 14.65 15.21 5.20
C ILE A 272 14.21 16.63 5.57
N GLY A 273 15.14 17.51 5.93
CA GLY A 273 14.84 18.92 6.16
C GLY A 273 14.17 19.60 4.96
N LYS A 274 14.72 19.42 3.75
CA LYS A 274 14.11 19.94 2.52
C LYS A 274 12.69 19.40 2.28
N MET A 275 12.46 18.11 2.56
CA MET A 275 11.14 17.52 2.43
C MET A 275 10.16 18.11 3.45
N ARG A 276 10.59 18.32 4.72
CA ARG A 276 9.79 18.99 5.76
C ARG A 276 9.41 20.41 5.36
N ASP A 277 10.36 21.18 4.84
CA ASP A 277 10.11 22.54 4.36
C ASP A 277 9.00 22.56 3.29
N ILE A 278 9.01 21.58 2.36
CA ILE A 278 7.99 21.45 1.32
C ILE A 278 6.62 21.05 1.92
N LEU A 279 6.61 20.20 2.95
CA LEU A 279 5.39 19.76 3.62
C LEU A 279 4.82 20.85 4.55
N GLY A 280 5.64 21.81 4.98
CA GLY A 280 5.28 22.84 5.95
C GLY A 280 5.24 22.32 7.39
N THR A 281 6.10 21.34 7.70
CA THR A 281 6.19 20.66 9.02
C THR A 281 7.56 20.84 9.66
#